data_7a88818fcc53288bfb1611de587557bb
#
_entry.id   7a88818fcc53288bfb1611de587557bb
#
_cell.length_a   1.000
_cell.length_b   1.000
_cell.length_c   1.000
_cell.angle_alpha   90.00
_cell.angle_beta   90.00
_cell.angle_gamma   90.00
#
_symmetry.space_group_name_H-M   'P 1'
#
loop_
_entity.id
_entity.type
_entity.pdbx_description
1 polymer ?
#
loop_
_entity_poly.entity_id
_entity_poly.type
_entity_poly.pdbx_seq_one_letter_code
_entity_poly.pdbx_strand_id
1 'polypeptide(L)'
;MKPDLGWGAECAWPAAQPGLSHRSSWPWKSLALALLLIGALQFGRGAWIQAKAWLARELIAHAWSRTLKGETEVKPWPWADTWPVARLSVPELAIERYVLAGANGGAIAFGPGHLTGTPVPGAPGNSVIGGHRDTHLAFLKNVKPGDELQVERADGTRIAYQVRDALVLDKRDVWVAKQEGPSRLTLVTCFPFDALRAGGPQRYVVFAFVSKNRGGERGTRG
;
A
#
# COMPACT_ATOMS: atom_id res chain seq x y z
N MET A 1 0.15 18.84 111.77
CA MET A 1 0.49 17.59 111.07
C MET A 1 -0.20 17.63 109.74
N LYS A 2 0.52 17.98 108.68
CA LYS A 2 0.00 17.94 107.27
C LYS A 2 0.81 16.88 106.52
N PRO A 3 0.21 15.99 105.82
CA PRO A 3 0.94 15.09 104.92
C PRO A 3 1.20 15.76 103.57
N ASP A 4 2.48 15.75 103.17
CA ASP A 4 2.93 16.17 101.85
C ASP A 4 2.47 15.10 100.84
N LEU A 5 1.68 15.57 99.87
CA LEU A 5 1.33 14.77 98.65
C LEU A 5 2.26 15.23 97.53
N GLY A 6 3.33 14.44 97.38
CA GLY A 6 4.22 14.60 96.22
C GLY A 6 3.54 14.14 94.97
N TRP A 7 3.29 15.08 94.07
CA TRP A 7 2.95 14.82 92.67
C TRP A 7 4.05 15.38 91.81
N GLY A 8 4.99 14.54 91.49
CA GLY A 8 6.03 14.82 90.53
C GLY A 8 6.20 13.66 89.59
N ALA A 9 5.24 13.51 88.70
CA ALA A 9 5.43 12.64 87.49
C ALA A 9 5.46 13.55 86.30
N GLU A 10 6.65 13.95 85.90
CA GLU A 10 6.89 14.57 84.59
C GLU A 10 6.58 13.54 83.50
N CYS A 11 5.43 13.70 82.85
CA CYS A 11 5.14 13.03 81.60
C CYS A 11 6.05 13.58 80.51
N ALA A 12 7.23 13.00 80.33
CA ALA A 12 8.07 13.22 79.17
C ALA A 12 7.40 12.67 77.97
N TRP A 13 6.90 13.50 77.06
CA TRP A 13 6.47 13.15 75.75
C TRP A 13 7.64 12.57 74.96
N PRO A 14 7.53 11.35 74.31
CA PRO A 14 8.60 10.89 73.49
C PRO A 14 8.81 11.89 72.34
N ALA A 15 10.03 12.35 72.19
CA ALA A 15 10.42 13.20 71.08
C ALA A 15 10.02 12.57 69.77
N ALA A 16 9.26 13.33 68.99
CA ALA A 16 8.88 12.87 67.64
C ALA A 16 10.14 12.59 66.80
N GLN A 17 10.40 11.33 66.52
CA GLN A 17 11.49 10.96 65.64
C GLN A 17 11.24 11.60 64.27
N PRO A 18 12.25 12.29 63.67
CA PRO A 18 12.09 12.77 62.31
C PRO A 18 11.87 11.57 61.41
N GLY A 19 10.63 11.43 60.91
CA GLY A 19 10.28 10.38 59.95
C GLY A 19 11.22 10.53 58.76
N LEU A 20 12.05 9.51 58.56
CA LEU A 20 12.78 9.30 57.30
C LEU A 20 11.73 9.27 56.22
N SER A 21 11.49 10.42 55.57
CA SER A 21 10.73 10.46 54.33
C SER A 21 11.55 9.68 53.30
N HIS A 22 11.38 8.39 53.28
CA HIS A 22 11.82 7.56 52.16
C HIS A 22 11.03 8.08 50.95
N ARG A 23 11.57 9.09 50.30
CA ARG A 23 11.10 9.46 48.95
C ARG A 23 11.36 8.23 48.10
N SER A 24 10.41 7.34 48.13
CA SER A 24 10.31 6.29 47.14
C SER A 24 10.39 6.99 45.79
N SER A 25 11.58 6.95 45.16
CA SER A 25 11.73 7.32 43.78
C SER A 25 10.97 6.23 42.98
N TRP A 26 9.66 6.40 43.00
CA TRP A 26 8.74 5.45 42.36
C TRP A 26 9.22 5.09 40.97
N PRO A 27 9.08 3.82 40.55
CA PRO A 27 9.50 3.31 39.25
C PRO A 27 8.79 3.98 38.06
N TRP A 28 7.88 4.95 38.32
CA TRP A 28 7.16 5.64 37.24
C TRP A 28 8.11 6.38 36.28
N LYS A 29 9.23 6.91 36.73
CA LYS A 29 10.24 7.57 35.88
C LYS A 29 10.91 6.54 34.97
N SER A 30 11.25 5.37 35.51
CA SER A 30 11.80 4.27 34.73
C SER A 30 10.78 3.70 33.77
N LEU A 31 9.52 3.57 34.22
CA LEU A 31 8.42 3.15 33.35
C LEU A 31 8.16 4.17 32.23
N ALA A 32 8.12 5.46 32.57
CA ALA A 32 7.94 6.52 31.57
C ALA A 32 9.08 6.53 30.53
N LEU A 33 10.33 6.37 30.99
CA LEU A 33 11.48 6.27 30.09
C LEU A 33 11.39 5.03 29.20
N ALA A 34 11.03 3.89 29.77
CA ALA A 34 10.86 2.64 29.00
C ALA A 34 9.76 2.79 27.94
N LEU A 35 8.61 3.36 28.27
CA LEU A 35 7.52 3.62 27.33
C LEU A 35 7.94 4.61 26.23
N LEU A 36 8.71 5.65 26.59
CA LEU A 36 9.25 6.61 25.63
C LEU A 36 10.22 5.95 24.66
N LEU A 37 11.12 5.09 25.15
CA LEU A 37 12.06 4.34 24.32
C LEU A 37 11.34 3.36 23.38
N ILE A 38 10.34 2.63 23.89
CA ILE A 38 9.52 1.73 23.08
C ILE A 38 8.77 2.54 22.00
N GLY A 39 8.17 3.67 22.37
CA GLY A 39 7.50 4.57 21.43
C GLY A 39 8.43 5.09 20.34
N ALA A 40 9.64 5.55 20.74
CA ALA A 40 10.66 6.03 19.80
C ALA A 40 11.12 4.91 18.84
N LEU A 41 11.32 3.69 19.36
CA LEU A 41 11.68 2.53 18.51
C LEU A 41 10.57 2.17 17.53
N GLN A 42 9.30 2.17 17.95
CA GLN A 42 8.17 1.89 17.09
C GLN A 42 7.98 2.97 16.02
N PHE A 43 8.11 4.23 16.42
CA PHE A 43 8.08 5.36 15.49
C PHE A 43 9.21 5.27 14.46
N GLY A 44 10.45 4.99 14.91
CA GLY A 44 11.61 4.82 14.05
C GLY A 44 11.41 3.68 13.04
N ARG A 45 10.83 2.54 13.48
CA ARG A 45 10.49 1.42 12.59
C ARG A 45 9.45 1.83 11.54
N GLY A 46 8.39 2.53 11.97
CA GLY A 46 7.36 3.03 11.04
C GLY A 46 7.93 4.00 10.02
N ALA A 47 8.73 4.98 10.46
CA ALA A 47 9.41 5.93 9.58
C ALA A 47 10.36 5.25 8.59
N TRP A 48 11.10 4.23 9.04
CA TRP A 48 11.97 3.43 8.19
C TRP A 48 11.24 2.68 7.08
N ILE A 49 10.06 2.09 7.40
CA ILE A 49 9.22 1.41 6.40
C ILE A 49 8.73 2.41 5.35
N GLN A 50 8.27 3.59 5.78
CA GLN A 50 7.82 4.64 4.86
C GLN A 50 8.94 5.18 3.98
N ALA A 51 10.14 5.39 4.56
CA ALA A 51 11.31 5.83 3.80
C ALA A 51 11.71 4.82 2.71
N LYS A 52 11.70 3.51 3.04
CA LYS A 52 11.95 2.46 2.04
C LYS A 52 10.88 2.41 0.96
N ALA A 53 9.62 2.55 1.30
CA ALA A 53 8.53 2.55 0.33
C ALA A 53 8.60 3.77 -0.60
N TRP A 54 8.96 4.93 -0.06
CA TRP A 54 9.20 6.12 -0.87
C TRP A 54 10.39 5.93 -1.82
N LEU A 55 11.54 5.47 -1.30
CA LEU A 55 12.73 5.21 -2.10
C LEU A 55 12.45 4.19 -3.23
N ALA A 56 11.74 3.12 -2.92
CA ALA A 56 11.38 2.12 -3.94
C ALA A 56 10.53 2.73 -5.06
N ARG A 57 9.60 3.63 -4.72
CA ARG A 57 8.78 4.34 -5.70
C ARG A 57 9.62 5.23 -6.62
N GLU A 58 10.57 5.99 -6.07
CA GLU A 58 11.48 6.83 -6.85
C GLU A 58 12.39 6.01 -7.76
N LEU A 59 12.91 4.89 -7.26
CA LEU A 59 13.73 4.00 -8.06
C LEU A 59 12.95 3.35 -9.21
N ILE A 60 11.68 2.97 -8.98
CA ILE A 60 10.80 2.45 -10.03
C ILE A 60 10.49 3.56 -11.06
N ALA A 61 10.22 4.79 -10.63
CA ALA A 61 9.99 5.91 -11.52
C ALA A 61 11.22 6.21 -12.37
N HIS A 62 12.42 6.15 -11.78
CA HIS A 62 13.67 6.29 -12.52
C HIS A 62 13.86 5.16 -13.53
N ALA A 63 13.62 3.90 -13.13
CA ALA A 63 13.67 2.76 -14.04
C ALA A 63 12.69 2.93 -15.21
N TRP A 64 11.46 3.40 -14.94
CA TRP A 64 10.47 3.69 -15.98
C TRP A 64 10.95 4.77 -16.97
N SER A 65 11.55 5.84 -16.47
CA SER A 65 12.08 6.91 -17.34
C SER A 65 13.17 6.41 -18.29
N ARG A 66 13.98 5.44 -17.88
CA ARG A 66 14.98 4.78 -18.73
C ARG A 66 14.32 3.81 -19.73
N THR A 67 13.29 3.09 -19.28
CA THR A 67 12.50 2.23 -20.17
C THR A 67 11.88 3.03 -21.32
N LEU A 68 11.32 4.21 -21.05
CA LEU A 68 10.79 5.10 -22.09
C LEU A 68 11.87 5.64 -23.06
N LYS A 69 13.14 5.58 -22.70
CA LYS A 69 14.27 5.89 -23.59
C LYS A 69 14.76 4.71 -24.42
N GLY A 70 14.06 3.57 -24.34
CA GLY A 70 14.33 2.37 -25.12
C GLY A 70 15.19 1.32 -24.42
N GLU A 71 15.54 1.52 -23.15
CA GLU A 71 16.20 0.46 -22.37
C GLU A 71 15.20 -0.65 -22.02
N THR A 72 15.64 -1.91 -22.07
CA THR A 72 14.80 -3.07 -21.78
C THR A 72 15.10 -3.64 -20.39
N GLU A 73 14.06 -4.12 -19.69
CA GLU A 73 14.16 -4.80 -18.39
C GLU A 73 14.97 -4.03 -17.34
N VAL A 74 14.76 -2.71 -17.29
CA VAL A 74 15.48 -1.81 -16.38
C VAL A 74 15.08 -2.09 -14.94
N LYS A 75 15.95 -2.77 -14.20
CA LYS A 75 15.73 -3.08 -12.79
C LYS A 75 15.81 -1.82 -11.93
N PRO A 76 14.85 -1.58 -11.02
CA PRO A 76 14.88 -0.43 -10.13
C PRO A 76 16.09 -0.44 -9.17
N TRP A 77 16.56 -1.62 -8.79
CA TRP A 77 17.78 -1.84 -7.99
C TRP A 77 18.47 -3.13 -8.42
N PRO A 78 19.78 -3.31 -8.16
CA PRO A 78 20.58 -4.41 -8.74
C PRO A 78 20.05 -5.83 -8.46
N TRP A 79 19.41 -6.05 -7.32
CA TRP A 79 18.86 -7.34 -6.91
C TRP A 79 17.35 -7.46 -7.13
N ALA A 80 16.74 -6.50 -7.85
CA ALA A 80 15.33 -6.62 -8.20
C ALA A 80 15.09 -7.79 -9.16
N ASP A 81 14.03 -8.53 -8.92
CA ASP A 81 13.54 -9.62 -9.77
C ASP A 81 12.41 -9.15 -10.72
N THR A 82 12.17 -7.85 -10.76
CA THR A 82 11.11 -7.21 -11.54
C THR A 82 11.58 -5.87 -12.10
N TRP A 83 10.86 -5.36 -13.09
CA TRP A 83 11.06 -4.06 -13.73
C TRP A 83 9.72 -3.47 -14.18
N PRO A 84 9.60 -2.14 -14.38
CA PRO A 84 8.36 -1.54 -14.86
C PRO A 84 8.13 -1.87 -16.34
N VAL A 85 6.93 -2.33 -16.67
CA VAL A 85 6.51 -2.71 -18.03
C VAL A 85 5.42 -1.81 -18.60
N ALA A 86 4.69 -1.10 -17.73
CA ALA A 86 3.66 -0.15 -18.12
C ALA A 86 3.39 0.84 -16.99
N ARG A 87 2.66 1.91 -17.31
CA ARG A 87 2.11 2.84 -16.34
C ARG A 87 0.60 2.88 -16.50
N LEU A 88 -0.13 2.47 -15.46
CA LEU A 88 -1.60 2.50 -15.38
C LEU A 88 -2.04 3.79 -14.72
N SER A 89 -2.98 4.50 -15.32
CA SER A 89 -3.63 5.67 -14.73
C SER A 89 -5.14 5.60 -14.83
N VAL A 90 -5.81 6.20 -13.84
CA VAL A 90 -7.27 6.39 -13.78
C VAL A 90 -7.50 7.87 -13.57
N PRO A 91 -7.70 8.65 -14.66
CA PRO A 91 -7.73 10.11 -14.59
C PRO A 91 -8.79 10.65 -13.62
N GLU A 92 -9.99 10.06 -13.61
CA GLU A 92 -11.12 10.47 -12.77
C GLU A 92 -10.85 10.33 -11.26
N LEU A 93 -9.92 9.43 -10.89
CA LEU A 93 -9.53 9.19 -9.51
C LEU A 93 -8.15 9.79 -9.17
N ALA A 94 -7.50 10.47 -10.11
CA ALA A 94 -6.12 10.97 -9.99
C ALA A 94 -5.14 9.86 -9.52
N ILE A 95 -5.33 8.63 -10.03
CA ILE A 95 -4.51 7.47 -9.70
C ILE A 95 -3.48 7.25 -10.80
N GLU A 96 -2.23 7.01 -10.38
CA GLU A 96 -1.15 6.57 -11.25
C GLU A 96 -0.34 5.46 -10.57
N ARG A 97 -0.06 4.36 -11.28
CA ARG A 97 0.69 3.21 -10.77
C ARG A 97 1.62 2.65 -11.85
N TYR A 98 2.86 2.38 -11.48
CA TYR A 98 3.77 1.61 -12.33
C TYR A 98 3.42 0.13 -12.23
N VAL A 99 3.19 -0.49 -13.38
CA VAL A 99 2.93 -1.92 -13.50
C VAL A 99 4.27 -2.63 -13.68
N LEU A 100 4.52 -3.62 -12.85
CA LEU A 100 5.77 -4.35 -12.80
C LEU A 100 5.69 -5.68 -13.55
N ALA A 101 6.80 -6.18 -14.02
CA ALA A 101 6.90 -7.49 -14.64
C ALA A 101 6.64 -8.59 -13.60
N GLY A 102 5.75 -9.55 -13.94
CA GLY A 102 5.34 -10.63 -13.06
C GLY A 102 4.30 -10.22 -12.01
N ALA A 103 3.47 -11.19 -11.64
CA ALA A 103 2.45 -11.01 -10.60
C ALA A 103 2.73 -11.92 -9.39
N ASN A 104 4.01 -12.20 -9.11
CA ASN A 104 4.47 -12.95 -7.94
C ASN A 104 4.51 -12.05 -6.69
N GLY A 105 4.66 -12.65 -5.50
CA GLY A 105 4.65 -11.93 -4.23
C GLY A 105 5.73 -10.85 -4.10
N GLY A 106 6.89 -11.01 -4.74
CA GLY A 106 7.96 -10.00 -4.76
C GLY A 106 7.56 -8.75 -5.54
N ALA A 107 7.09 -8.93 -6.78
CA ALA A 107 6.69 -7.83 -7.65
C ALA A 107 5.50 -7.05 -7.08
N ILE A 108 4.43 -7.75 -6.66
CA ILE A 108 3.19 -7.10 -6.17
C ILE A 108 3.35 -6.38 -4.82
N ALA A 109 4.46 -6.57 -4.12
CA ALA A 109 4.78 -5.79 -2.93
C ALA A 109 5.09 -4.31 -3.25
N PHE A 110 5.60 -4.02 -4.46
CA PHE A 110 6.04 -2.69 -4.86
C PHE A 110 5.10 -2.00 -5.86
N GLY A 111 4.28 -2.77 -6.57
CA GLY A 111 3.33 -2.26 -7.57
C GLY A 111 2.35 -3.32 -8.03
N PRO A 112 1.32 -2.96 -8.82
CA PRO A 112 0.55 -3.97 -9.54
C PRO A 112 1.47 -4.70 -10.52
N GLY A 113 1.27 -6.01 -10.67
CA GLY A 113 2.11 -6.86 -11.51
C GLY A 113 1.39 -7.33 -12.75
N HIS A 114 2.04 -7.27 -13.91
CA HIS A 114 1.58 -7.86 -15.15
C HIS A 114 1.80 -9.38 -15.13
N LEU A 115 0.75 -10.14 -15.33
CA LEU A 115 0.81 -11.61 -15.28
C LEU A 115 1.64 -12.15 -16.44
N THR A 116 2.70 -12.85 -16.12
CA THR A 116 3.56 -13.52 -17.11
C THR A 116 2.75 -14.47 -18.01
N GLY A 117 3.03 -14.45 -19.31
CA GLY A 117 2.30 -15.23 -20.29
C GLY A 117 1.01 -14.60 -20.78
N THR A 118 0.64 -13.42 -20.31
CA THR A 118 -0.45 -12.62 -20.90
C THR A 118 0.13 -11.55 -21.84
N PRO A 119 -0.62 -11.14 -22.90
CA PRO A 119 -0.16 -10.10 -23.81
C PRO A 119 0.12 -8.78 -23.10
N VAL A 120 1.04 -8.01 -23.64
CA VAL A 120 1.23 -6.63 -23.20
C VAL A 120 -0.04 -5.80 -23.45
N PRO A 121 -0.34 -4.79 -22.66
CA PRO A 121 -1.50 -3.93 -22.87
C PRO A 121 -1.56 -3.41 -24.32
N GLY A 122 -2.75 -3.45 -24.94
CA GLY A 122 -2.98 -3.02 -26.32
C GLY A 122 -2.76 -4.09 -27.39
N ALA A 123 -2.04 -5.15 -27.10
CA ALA A 123 -1.96 -6.29 -28.02
C ALA A 123 -3.28 -7.07 -28.04
N PRO A 124 -3.56 -7.82 -29.14
CA PRO A 124 -4.70 -8.73 -29.18
C PRO A 124 -4.67 -9.72 -28.00
N GLY A 125 -5.83 -10.03 -27.43
CA GLY A 125 -5.96 -10.91 -26.29
C GLY A 125 -6.16 -10.15 -24.98
N ASN A 126 -5.85 -10.80 -23.85
CA ASN A 126 -6.18 -10.31 -22.52
C ASN A 126 -4.91 -10.01 -21.71
N SER A 127 -4.61 -8.74 -21.51
CA SER A 127 -3.56 -8.30 -20.60
C SER A 127 -4.08 -8.35 -19.15
N VAL A 128 -3.44 -9.13 -18.29
CA VAL A 128 -3.88 -9.30 -16.89
C VAL A 128 -2.90 -8.63 -15.95
N ILE A 129 -3.44 -7.76 -15.08
CA ILE A 129 -2.69 -7.07 -14.05
C ILE A 129 -3.28 -7.43 -12.69
N GLY A 130 -2.44 -7.97 -11.81
CA GLY A 130 -2.81 -8.33 -10.44
C GLY A 130 -2.16 -7.42 -9.41
N GLY A 131 -2.76 -7.31 -8.23
CA GLY A 131 -2.18 -6.53 -7.13
C GLY A 131 -2.98 -6.62 -5.84
N HIS A 132 -2.40 -6.07 -4.78
CA HIS A 132 -3.04 -6.06 -3.47
C HIS A 132 -4.24 -5.11 -3.42
N ARG A 133 -5.33 -5.58 -2.76
CA ARG A 133 -6.60 -4.85 -2.61
C ARG A 133 -6.54 -3.65 -1.69
N ASP A 134 -5.58 -3.64 -0.76
CA ASP A 134 -5.42 -2.64 0.30
C ASP A 134 -4.39 -1.56 -0.03
N THR A 135 -3.62 -1.75 -1.11
CA THR A 135 -2.56 -0.84 -1.53
C THR A 135 -2.69 -0.44 -3.00
N HIS A 136 -2.06 -1.21 -3.89
CA HIS A 136 -1.87 -0.81 -5.30
C HIS A 136 -3.16 -0.82 -6.12
N LEU A 137 -4.08 -1.74 -5.86
CA LEU A 137 -5.38 -1.86 -6.51
C LEU A 137 -6.57 -1.52 -5.58
N ALA A 138 -6.32 -0.85 -4.46
CA ALA A 138 -7.38 -0.38 -3.56
C ALA A 138 -8.40 0.53 -4.24
N PHE A 139 -7.99 1.27 -5.26
CA PHE A 139 -8.85 2.17 -6.02
C PHE A 139 -9.95 1.45 -6.82
N LEU A 140 -9.79 0.15 -7.10
CA LEU A 140 -10.78 -0.62 -7.87
C LEU A 140 -12.17 -0.65 -7.20
N LYS A 141 -12.25 -0.47 -5.88
CA LYS A 141 -13.53 -0.33 -5.18
C LYS A 141 -14.37 0.88 -5.63
N ASN A 142 -13.72 1.88 -6.23
CA ASN A 142 -14.33 3.12 -6.70
C ASN A 142 -14.53 3.15 -8.22
N VAL A 143 -13.96 2.17 -8.95
CA VAL A 143 -14.07 2.07 -10.39
C VAL A 143 -15.42 1.49 -10.78
N LYS A 144 -16.05 2.09 -11.79
CA LYS A 144 -17.39 1.75 -12.27
C LYS A 144 -17.40 1.46 -13.77
N PRO A 145 -18.37 0.71 -14.27
CA PRO A 145 -18.60 0.60 -15.71
C PRO A 145 -18.75 1.99 -16.35
N GLY A 146 -18.04 2.21 -17.44
CA GLY A 146 -17.94 3.50 -18.15
C GLY A 146 -16.68 4.31 -17.85
N ASP A 147 -16.02 4.08 -16.70
CA ASP A 147 -14.78 4.78 -16.35
C ASP A 147 -13.66 4.48 -17.34
N GLU A 148 -12.75 5.45 -17.51
CA GLU A 148 -11.59 5.31 -18.38
C GLU A 148 -10.35 4.90 -17.58
N LEU A 149 -9.66 3.89 -18.10
CA LEU A 149 -8.33 3.48 -17.67
C LEU A 149 -7.35 3.80 -18.80
N GLN A 150 -6.21 4.39 -18.49
CA GLN A 150 -5.16 4.64 -19.47
C GLN A 150 -3.93 3.80 -19.12
N VAL A 151 -3.34 3.17 -20.13
CA VAL A 151 -2.08 2.43 -19.99
C VAL A 151 -1.05 3.01 -20.95
N GLU A 152 0.05 3.50 -20.40
CA GLU A 152 1.24 3.88 -21.15
C GLU A 152 2.21 2.70 -21.18
N ARG A 153 2.62 2.30 -22.36
CA ARG A 153 3.57 1.20 -22.61
C ARG A 153 5.01 1.68 -22.59
N ALA A 154 5.94 0.72 -22.56
CA ALA A 154 7.38 0.96 -22.62
C ALA A 154 7.82 1.74 -23.87
N ASP A 155 7.09 1.63 -24.98
CA ASP A 155 7.33 2.37 -26.22
C ASP A 155 6.71 3.79 -26.24
N GLY A 156 6.16 4.24 -25.11
CA GLY A 156 5.48 5.52 -24.98
C GLY A 156 4.04 5.55 -25.53
N THR A 157 3.56 4.47 -26.16
CA THR A 157 2.19 4.38 -26.65
C THR A 157 1.20 4.42 -25.48
N ARG A 158 0.19 5.28 -25.59
CA ARG A 158 -0.91 5.38 -24.63
C ARG A 158 -2.17 4.77 -25.20
N ILE A 159 -2.78 3.89 -24.43
CA ILE A 159 -3.97 3.14 -24.80
C ILE A 159 -5.05 3.43 -23.78
N ALA A 160 -6.20 3.92 -24.27
CA ALA A 160 -7.39 4.14 -23.44
C ALA A 160 -8.25 2.88 -23.44
N TYR A 161 -8.66 2.46 -22.26
CA TYR A 161 -9.59 1.37 -22.05
C TYR A 161 -10.82 1.90 -21.34
N GLN A 162 -11.99 1.45 -21.74
CA GLN A 162 -13.23 1.72 -21.03
C GLN A 162 -13.63 0.50 -20.20
N VAL A 163 -13.89 0.71 -18.92
CA VAL A 163 -14.41 -0.33 -18.03
C VAL A 163 -15.79 -0.76 -18.51
N ARG A 164 -15.98 -2.04 -18.69
CA ARG A 164 -17.28 -2.61 -19.07
C ARG A 164 -17.97 -3.27 -17.90
N ASP A 165 -17.24 -4.12 -17.16
CA ASP A 165 -17.79 -4.92 -16.08
C ASP A 165 -16.83 -4.97 -14.88
N ALA A 166 -17.42 -5.13 -13.70
CA ALA A 166 -16.70 -5.41 -12.47
C ALA A 166 -17.43 -6.52 -11.71
N LEU A 167 -16.76 -7.64 -11.47
CA LEU A 167 -17.36 -8.87 -10.94
C LEU A 167 -16.59 -9.40 -9.73
N VAL A 168 -17.30 -10.06 -8.82
CA VAL A 168 -16.70 -10.86 -7.76
C VAL A 168 -16.75 -12.34 -8.17
N LEU A 169 -15.59 -12.98 -8.24
CA LEU A 169 -15.40 -14.34 -8.74
C LEU A 169 -14.65 -15.19 -7.71
N ASP A 170 -14.76 -16.50 -7.81
CA ASP A 170 -13.92 -17.42 -7.02
C ASP A 170 -12.48 -17.40 -7.56
N LYS A 171 -11.50 -17.58 -6.68
CA LYS A 171 -10.07 -17.63 -7.06
C LYS A 171 -9.74 -18.76 -8.06
N ARG A 172 -10.62 -19.76 -8.17
CA ARG A 172 -10.49 -20.88 -9.11
C ARG A 172 -11.04 -20.57 -10.49
N ASP A 173 -11.68 -19.42 -10.68
CA ASP A 173 -12.22 -18.98 -11.96
C ASP A 173 -11.10 -18.46 -12.88
N VAL A 174 -10.22 -19.38 -13.30
CA VAL A 174 -9.04 -19.07 -14.15
C VAL A 174 -9.39 -18.61 -15.56
N TRP A 175 -10.66 -18.76 -15.98
CA TRP A 175 -11.13 -18.29 -17.29
C TRP A 175 -10.91 -16.78 -17.49
N VAL A 176 -10.83 -16.02 -16.40
CA VAL A 176 -10.53 -14.58 -16.45
C VAL A 176 -9.18 -14.26 -17.10
N ALA A 177 -8.25 -15.21 -17.11
CA ALA A 177 -6.94 -15.09 -17.70
C ALA A 177 -6.87 -15.67 -19.15
N LYS A 178 -7.99 -16.15 -19.72
CA LYS A 178 -8.01 -16.64 -21.11
C LYS A 178 -7.58 -15.54 -22.07
N GLN A 179 -6.77 -15.93 -23.08
CA GLN A 179 -6.08 -15.02 -24.00
C GLN A 179 -6.86 -14.74 -25.28
N GLU A 180 -8.07 -15.27 -25.41
CA GLU A 180 -8.89 -15.18 -26.63
C GLU A 180 -9.61 -13.83 -26.74
N GLY A 181 -9.83 -13.39 -27.97
CA GLY A 181 -10.67 -12.24 -28.30
C GLY A 181 -9.91 -10.93 -28.53
N PRO A 182 -10.64 -9.82 -28.59
CA PRO A 182 -10.06 -8.49 -28.80
C PRO A 182 -9.19 -8.04 -27.65
N SER A 183 -8.40 -6.98 -27.86
CA SER A 183 -7.56 -6.39 -26.82
C SER A 183 -8.40 -6.00 -25.60
N ARG A 184 -8.11 -6.65 -24.47
CA ARG A 184 -8.78 -6.49 -23.19
C ARG A 184 -7.76 -6.30 -22.07
N LEU A 185 -8.07 -5.44 -21.13
CA LEU A 185 -7.34 -5.27 -19.86
C LEU A 185 -8.18 -5.87 -18.74
N THR A 186 -7.59 -6.76 -17.97
CA THR A 186 -8.22 -7.38 -16.80
C THR A 186 -7.43 -7.02 -15.56
N LEU A 187 -8.05 -6.30 -14.61
CA LEU A 187 -7.45 -5.98 -13.32
C LEU A 187 -8.01 -6.91 -12.26
N VAL A 188 -7.14 -7.57 -11.50
CA VAL A 188 -7.53 -8.60 -10.52
C VAL A 188 -6.96 -8.29 -9.15
N THR A 189 -7.82 -8.28 -8.13
CA THR A 189 -7.39 -8.15 -6.74
C THR A 189 -8.18 -9.08 -5.81
N CYS A 190 -7.77 -9.20 -4.56
CA CYS A 190 -8.51 -9.96 -3.56
C CYS A 190 -9.81 -9.24 -3.15
N PHE A 191 -10.83 -10.02 -2.75
CA PHE A 191 -12.09 -9.53 -2.23
C PHE A 191 -12.46 -10.29 -0.92
N PRO A 192 -13.19 -9.65 0.02
CA PRO A 192 -13.65 -8.26 0.05
C PRO A 192 -12.53 -7.26 0.39
N PHE A 193 -12.73 -5.97 0.08
CA PHE A 193 -11.73 -4.91 0.25
C PHE A 193 -11.42 -4.58 1.72
N ASP A 194 -12.36 -4.82 2.63
CA ASP A 194 -12.28 -4.54 4.07
C ASP A 194 -11.85 -5.75 4.92
N ALA A 195 -11.54 -6.89 4.29
CA ALA A 195 -11.15 -8.08 5.05
C ALA A 195 -9.83 -7.87 5.80
N LEU A 196 -9.83 -8.18 7.09
CA LEU A 196 -8.68 -8.06 7.98
C LEU A 196 -7.54 -9.04 7.66
N ARG A 197 -7.88 -10.18 7.03
CA ARG A 197 -6.90 -11.21 6.66
C ARG A 197 -6.58 -11.13 5.17
N ALA A 198 -5.29 -11.24 4.85
CA ALA A 198 -4.83 -11.35 3.47
C ALA A 198 -5.35 -12.65 2.81
N GLY A 199 -5.49 -12.62 1.48
CA GLY A 199 -5.97 -13.77 0.71
C GLY A 199 -7.50 -13.87 0.71
N GLY A 200 -8.02 -15.07 0.85
CA GLY A 200 -9.44 -15.38 0.74
C GLY A 200 -9.79 -16.04 -0.60
N PRO A 201 -11.01 -16.61 -0.71
CA PRO A 201 -11.40 -17.37 -1.89
C PRO A 201 -11.86 -16.50 -3.07
N GLN A 202 -12.18 -15.24 -2.82
CA GLN A 202 -12.80 -14.36 -3.82
C GLN A 202 -11.81 -13.37 -4.41
N ARG A 203 -12.07 -12.99 -5.68
CA ARG A 203 -11.35 -11.97 -6.43
C ARG A 203 -12.31 -10.94 -6.96
N TYR A 204 -11.94 -9.67 -6.84
CA TYR A 204 -12.59 -8.59 -7.55
C TYR A 204 -11.89 -8.40 -8.89
N VAL A 205 -12.64 -8.51 -9.97
CA VAL A 205 -12.12 -8.49 -11.34
C VAL A 205 -12.81 -7.39 -12.12
N VAL A 206 -12.02 -6.50 -12.71
CA VAL A 206 -12.49 -5.42 -13.58
C VAL A 206 -12.05 -5.75 -15.01
N PHE A 207 -13.00 -5.74 -15.93
CA PHE A 207 -12.78 -5.92 -17.36
C PHE A 207 -12.91 -4.59 -18.09
N ALA A 208 -11.87 -4.21 -18.80
CA ALA A 208 -11.87 -3.01 -19.63
C ALA A 208 -11.44 -3.36 -21.07
N PHE A 209 -12.03 -2.70 -22.03
CA PHE A 209 -11.77 -2.91 -23.46
C PHE A 209 -11.23 -1.64 -24.09
N VAL A 210 -10.40 -1.78 -25.11
CA VAL A 210 -9.85 -0.62 -25.82
C VAL A 210 -10.99 0.29 -26.26
N SER A 211 -10.93 1.53 -25.79
CA SER A 211 -11.87 2.57 -26.22
C SER A 211 -11.63 2.87 -27.69
N LYS A 212 -12.67 2.74 -28.51
CA LYS A 212 -12.61 3.27 -29.88
C LYS A 212 -12.48 4.78 -29.76
N ASN A 213 -11.29 5.29 -30.05
CA ASN A 213 -10.95 6.70 -29.93
C ASN A 213 -12.01 7.54 -30.69
N ARG A 214 -12.81 8.34 -29.98
CA ARG A 214 -13.52 9.50 -30.54
C ARG A 214 -12.52 10.65 -30.67
N GLY A 215 -11.33 10.35 -31.15
CA GLY A 215 -10.27 11.32 -31.39
C GLY A 215 -10.24 11.71 -32.83
N GLY A 216 -10.77 12.87 -33.22
CA GLY A 216 -10.45 13.44 -34.50
C GLY A 216 -11.55 14.18 -35.22
N GLU A 217 -12.49 14.79 -34.51
CA GLU A 217 -13.33 15.87 -35.13
C GLU A 217 -13.30 17.12 -34.26
N ARG A 218 -12.13 17.71 -34.09
CA ARG A 218 -12.10 19.18 -33.97
C ARG A 218 -11.97 19.73 -35.38
N GLY A 219 -13.15 19.93 -35.99
CA GLY A 219 -13.26 20.59 -37.28
C GLY A 219 -12.51 21.90 -37.31
N THR A 220 -11.62 22.00 -38.26
CA THR A 220 -11.25 23.21 -38.91
C THR A 220 -12.52 23.82 -39.51
N ARG A 221 -13.18 24.72 -38.77
CA ARG A 221 -14.01 25.74 -39.40
C ARG A 221 -13.14 26.92 -39.64
N GLY A 222 -12.90 27.13 -40.94
CA GLY A 222 -12.33 28.34 -41.51
C GLY A 222 -13.23 29.55 -41.26
#